data_88fa9e1881a63c19be68c2bac1214cde
#
_entry.id   88fa9e1881a63c19be68c2bac1214cde
#
_cell.length_a   1.000
_cell.length_b   1.000
_cell.length_c   1.000
_cell.angle_alpha   90.00
_cell.angle_beta   90.00
_cell.angle_gamma   90.00
#
_symmetry.space_group_name_H-M   'P 1'
#
loop_
_entity.id
_entity.type
_entity.pdbx_description
1 polymer ?
#
loop_
_entity_poly.entity_id
_entity_poly.type
_entity_poly.pdbx_seq_one_letter_code
_entity_poly.pdbx_strand_id
1 'polypeptide(L)'
;MLKFMLASRSKPEHTKERYFFEWGIIHVALMVTTPTVVSTFRRYAQHFVPDGIDGGKLLFPLSAMGWENMADHWLETWDDLVLPFKSDDYPNRMQPHNFGDSHFDLQLMTGQELYAEDGYYSGGMKLVHFLHRRPDLSLDEFKAKYRAHAELLLAEGVGRGLVRKCVHNTETQGDPRYFNGTLFELGGVNRYSAVEELWFDDVDAVYEFCGDPGRRAALKESYAGFADAQTYSMVTTERVVFDWVTPGHISPRPAVLQAGTLEAAIDGQGYSGWNVPGWEQRIRQNRST
;
A
#
# COMPACT_ATOMS: atom_id res chain seq x y z
N MET A 1 -1.77 -14.83 -5.05
CA MET A 1 -0.72 -14.05 -4.36
C MET A 1 -1.30 -13.37 -3.14
N LEU A 2 -0.54 -13.36 -2.07
CA LEU A 2 -0.82 -12.56 -0.90
C LEU A 2 -0.45 -11.10 -1.17
N LYS A 3 -1.26 -10.15 -0.72
CA LYS A 3 -0.99 -8.72 -0.78
C LYS A 3 -0.87 -8.19 0.64
N PHE A 4 0.29 -7.66 0.97
CA PHE A 4 0.55 -6.99 2.24
C PHE A 4 0.47 -5.49 2.01
N MET A 5 -0.49 -4.85 2.66
CA MET A 5 -0.75 -3.42 2.56
C MET A 5 -0.45 -2.76 3.92
N LEU A 6 0.26 -1.66 3.88
CA LEU A 6 0.68 -0.93 5.06
C LEU A 6 0.38 0.55 4.88
N ALA A 7 -0.53 1.10 5.68
CA ALA A 7 -0.77 2.54 5.77
C ALA A 7 -0.01 3.12 6.97
N SER A 8 0.67 4.25 6.76
CA SER A 8 1.47 4.89 7.79
C SER A 8 1.52 6.42 7.63
N ARG A 9 2.18 7.09 8.56
CA ARG A 9 2.39 8.53 8.56
C ARG A 9 3.82 8.87 8.99
N SER A 10 4.21 10.11 8.76
CA SER A 10 5.48 10.65 9.23
C SER A 10 5.54 10.69 10.75
N LYS A 11 6.74 10.73 11.28
CA LYS A 11 6.99 11.15 12.64
C LYS A 11 6.57 12.61 12.84
N PRO A 12 6.10 12.99 14.05
CA PRO A 12 5.68 14.37 14.33
C PRO A 12 6.75 15.43 14.04
N GLU A 13 8.04 15.08 14.17
CA GLU A 13 9.18 15.97 13.91
C GLU A 13 9.60 16.06 12.44
N HIS A 14 8.99 15.28 11.54
CA HIS A 14 9.27 15.31 10.12
C HIS A 14 8.26 16.15 9.36
N THR A 15 8.72 16.94 8.40
CA THR A 15 7.86 17.50 7.38
C THR A 15 7.43 16.39 6.41
N LYS A 16 6.26 16.53 5.78
CA LYS A 16 5.77 15.60 4.77
C LYS A 16 6.75 15.43 3.61
N GLU A 17 7.39 16.53 3.18
CA GLU A 17 8.42 16.50 2.13
C GLU A 17 9.62 15.64 2.55
N ARG A 18 10.14 15.84 3.77
CA ARG A 18 11.23 15.02 4.30
C ARG A 18 10.81 13.56 4.38
N TYR A 19 9.61 13.29 4.88
CA TYR A 19 9.09 11.94 4.98
C TYR A 19 9.00 11.26 3.61
N PHE A 20 8.47 11.94 2.60
CA PHE A 20 8.38 11.40 1.25
C PHE A 20 9.75 11.16 0.60
N PHE A 21 10.74 12.01 0.90
CA PHE A 21 12.11 11.77 0.47
C PHE A 21 12.70 10.51 1.15
N GLU A 22 12.59 10.42 2.46
CA GLU A 22 13.12 9.30 3.23
C GLU A 22 12.43 7.97 2.83
N TRP A 23 11.11 7.97 2.74
CA TRP A 23 10.36 6.80 2.35
C TRP A 23 10.43 6.51 0.84
N GLY A 24 10.26 7.52 0.03
CA GLY A 24 10.15 7.39 -1.43
C GLY A 24 11.49 7.15 -2.12
N ILE A 25 12.60 7.57 -1.56
CA ILE A 25 13.93 7.46 -2.19
C ILE A 25 14.83 6.54 -1.36
N ILE A 26 15.12 6.91 -0.11
CA ILE A 26 16.10 6.18 0.70
C ILE A 26 15.59 4.77 1.04
N HIS A 27 14.35 4.67 1.54
CA HIS A 27 13.75 3.38 1.89
C HIS A 27 13.63 2.46 0.65
N VAL A 28 13.22 3.00 -0.49
CA VAL A 28 13.16 2.22 -1.74
C VAL A 28 14.52 1.65 -2.11
N ALA A 29 15.57 2.46 -2.04
CA ALA A 29 16.91 1.99 -2.34
C ALA A 29 17.34 0.83 -1.41
N LEU A 30 17.05 0.95 -0.13
CA LEU A 30 17.32 -0.11 0.83
C LEU A 30 16.50 -1.37 0.51
N MET A 31 15.21 -1.23 0.21
CA MET A 31 14.33 -2.34 -0.15
C MET A 31 14.82 -3.13 -1.36
N VAL A 32 15.11 -2.43 -2.48
CA VAL A 32 15.53 -3.09 -3.72
C VAL A 32 16.96 -3.65 -3.69
N THR A 33 17.73 -3.34 -2.65
CA THR A 33 19.09 -3.85 -2.42
C THR A 33 19.18 -4.82 -1.25
N THR A 34 18.08 -5.17 -0.60
CA THR A 34 18.04 -6.16 0.48
C THR A 34 17.73 -7.54 -0.09
N PRO A 35 18.65 -8.53 0.01
CA PRO A 35 18.52 -9.83 -0.66
C PRO A 35 17.23 -10.56 -0.33
N THR A 36 16.82 -10.61 0.92
CA THR A 36 15.59 -11.29 1.32
C THR A 36 14.34 -10.60 0.78
N VAL A 37 14.31 -9.27 0.69
CA VAL A 37 13.20 -8.53 0.08
C VAL A 37 13.07 -8.89 -1.41
N VAL A 38 14.16 -8.79 -2.15
CA VAL A 38 14.11 -9.02 -3.62
C VAL A 38 13.93 -10.49 -4.00
N SER A 39 14.22 -11.43 -3.10
CA SER A 39 13.95 -12.85 -3.32
C SER A 39 12.49 -13.24 -3.04
N THR A 40 11.79 -12.50 -2.17
CA THR A 40 10.45 -12.84 -1.71
C THR A 40 9.35 -11.94 -2.29
N PHE A 41 9.59 -10.65 -2.41
CA PHE A 41 8.59 -9.72 -2.95
C PHE A 41 8.54 -9.85 -4.49
N ARG A 42 7.32 -9.92 -5.01
CA ARG A 42 7.05 -10.06 -6.46
C ARG A 42 6.68 -8.76 -7.12
N ARG A 43 6.04 -7.86 -6.36
CA ARG A 43 5.71 -6.51 -6.77
C ARG A 43 5.74 -5.61 -5.55
N TYR A 44 6.14 -4.36 -5.74
CA TYR A 44 6.11 -3.31 -4.74
C TYR A 44 5.62 -2.01 -5.36
N ALA A 45 4.60 -1.42 -4.74
CA ALA A 45 4.07 -0.11 -5.10
C ALA A 45 3.97 0.79 -3.88
N GLN A 46 4.27 2.07 -4.08
CA GLN A 46 4.11 3.13 -3.09
C GLN A 46 2.98 4.06 -3.48
N HIS A 47 2.21 4.47 -2.49
CA HIS A 47 1.07 5.37 -2.64
C HIS A 47 1.29 6.60 -1.75
N PHE A 48 1.30 7.77 -2.35
CA PHE A 48 1.51 9.04 -1.68
C PHE A 48 0.19 9.80 -1.59
N VAL A 49 -0.19 10.22 -0.40
CA VAL A 49 -1.36 11.09 -0.20
C VAL A 49 -0.97 12.52 -0.57
N PRO A 50 -1.52 13.11 -1.63
CA PRO A 50 -1.22 14.50 -1.98
C PRO A 50 -1.82 15.47 -0.97
N ASP A 51 -1.33 16.72 -0.99
CA ASP A 51 -1.93 17.78 -0.20
C ASP A 51 -3.25 18.27 -0.81
N GLY A 52 -4.10 18.87 0.02
CA GLY A 52 -5.33 19.53 -0.44
C GLY A 52 -6.50 18.59 -0.75
N ILE A 53 -6.43 17.32 -0.33
CA ILE A 53 -7.57 16.40 -0.47
C ILE A 53 -8.71 16.85 0.44
N ASP A 54 -9.86 17.16 -0.16
CA ASP A 54 -11.09 17.52 0.55
C ASP A 54 -11.87 16.26 0.95
N GLY A 55 -11.68 15.80 2.18
CA GLY A 55 -12.38 14.63 2.73
C GLY A 55 -13.91 14.77 2.76
N GLY A 56 -14.44 16.00 2.77
CA GLY A 56 -15.89 16.24 2.72
C GLY A 56 -16.54 15.83 1.39
N LYS A 57 -15.76 15.77 0.33
CA LYS A 57 -16.22 15.33 -1.00
C LYS A 57 -16.20 13.83 -1.19
N LEU A 58 -15.56 13.06 -0.31
CA LEU A 58 -15.42 11.61 -0.44
C LEU A 58 -16.65 10.84 0.09
N LEU A 59 -16.73 9.55 -0.25
CA LEU A 59 -17.81 8.69 0.25
C LEU A 59 -17.67 8.41 1.76
N PHE A 60 -16.45 8.19 2.22
CA PHE A 60 -16.11 7.98 3.63
C PHE A 60 -15.13 9.07 4.11
N PRO A 61 -15.05 9.33 5.42
CA PRO A 61 -14.09 10.30 5.96
C PRO A 61 -12.65 9.84 5.68
N LEU A 62 -11.71 10.76 5.73
CA LEU A 62 -10.29 10.43 5.82
C LEU A 62 -10.00 9.78 7.17
N SER A 63 -8.95 8.96 7.24
CA SER A 63 -8.53 8.34 8.49
C SER A 63 -8.23 9.38 9.57
N ALA A 64 -8.78 9.19 10.77
CA ALA A 64 -8.45 10.00 11.94
C ALA A 64 -6.97 9.86 12.37
N MET A 65 -6.29 8.80 11.91
CA MET A 65 -4.87 8.59 12.16
C MET A 65 -3.95 9.47 11.30
N GLY A 66 -4.51 10.16 10.29
CA GLY A 66 -3.73 11.05 9.42
C GLY A 66 -2.70 10.30 8.57
N TRP A 67 -3.09 9.16 7.99
CA TRP A 67 -2.21 8.40 7.10
C TRP A 67 -1.79 9.25 5.89
N GLU A 68 -0.49 9.27 5.61
CA GLU A 68 0.11 10.05 4.52
C GLU A 68 0.58 9.19 3.36
N ASN A 69 0.66 7.87 3.58
CA ASN A 69 1.04 6.91 2.57
C ASN A 69 0.41 5.55 2.77
N MET A 70 0.53 4.73 1.72
CA MET A 70 0.30 3.30 1.77
C MET A 70 1.37 2.60 0.93
N ALA A 71 1.84 1.46 1.38
CA ALA A 71 2.72 0.57 0.62
C ALA A 71 2.01 -0.74 0.33
N ASP A 72 2.06 -1.19 -0.92
CA ASP A 72 1.54 -2.48 -1.35
C ASP A 72 2.68 -3.40 -1.75
N HIS A 73 2.68 -4.62 -1.18
CA HIS A 73 3.66 -5.64 -1.47
C HIS A 73 2.95 -6.93 -1.86
N TRP A 74 3.37 -7.55 -2.96
CA TRP A 74 2.83 -8.83 -3.43
C TRP A 74 3.85 -9.94 -3.19
N LEU A 75 3.37 -11.03 -2.59
CA LEU A 75 4.15 -12.18 -2.16
C LEU A 75 3.41 -13.46 -2.55
N GLU A 76 4.10 -14.58 -2.59
CA GLU A 76 3.46 -15.87 -2.86
C GLU A 76 2.92 -16.50 -1.59
N THR A 77 3.69 -16.45 -0.50
CA THR A 77 3.40 -17.14 0.75
C THR A 77 3.52 -16.22 1.97
N TRP A 78 3.06 -16.69 3.11
CA TRP A 78 3.27 -16.07 4.41
C TRP A 78 4.75 -16.06 4.82
N ASP A 79 5.47 -17.13 4.52
CA ASP A 79 6.90 -17.23 4.84
C ASP A 79 7.70 -16.19 4.06
N ASP A 80 7.32 -15.90 2.81
CA ASP A 80 7.91 -14.83 2.02
C ASP A 80 7.71 -13.45 2.66
N LEU A 81 6.57 -13.23 3.34
CA LEU A 81 6.33 -11.98 4.05
C LEU A 81 7.23 -11.85 5.29
N VAL A 82 7.39 -12.93 6.03
CA VAL A 82 8.05 -12.90 7.34
C VAL A 82 9.57 -12.98 7.22
N LEU A 83 10.07 -13.68 6.19
CA LEU A 83 11.49 -13.92 6.01
C LEU A 83 12.34 -12.62 6.02
N PRO A 84 12.02 -11.55 5.29
CA PRO A 84 12.78 -10.31 5.35
C PRO A 84 12.86 -9.71 6.76
N PHE A 85 11.74 -9.69 7.48
CA PHE A 85 11.65 -9.05 8.80
C PHE A 85 12.35 -9.82 9.92
N LYS A 86 12.56 -11.13 9.76
CA LYS A 86 13.23 -12.02 10.73
C LYS A 86 14.65 -12.40 10.32
N SER A 87 15.08 -12.02 9.12
CA SER A 87 16.47 -12.19 8.69
C SER A 87 17.36 -11.10 9.24
N ASP A 88 18.67 -11.33 9.24
CA ASP A 88 19.64 -10.35 9.74
C ASP A 88 19.80 -9.15 8.79
N ASP A 89 19.57 -9.32 7.49
CA ASP A 89 19.79 -8.27 6.50
C ASP A 89 18.76 -7.13 6.59
N TYR A 90 17.46 -7.43 6.72
CA TYR A 90 16.45 -6.40 6.84
C TYR A 90 16.53 -5.59 8.15
N PRO A 91 16.55 -6.21 9.35
CA PRO A 91 16.71 -5.48 10.59
C PRO A 91 17.98 -4.63 10.65
N ASN A 92 19.08 -5.11 10.11
CA ASN A 92 20.34 -4.38 10.13
C ASN A 92 20.41 -3.22 9.13
N ARG A 93 19.67 -3.28 8.04
CA ARG A 93 19.68 -2.28 6.97
C ARG A 93 18.50 -1.32 7.01
N MET A 94 17.30 -1.84 7.26
CA MET A 94 16.06 -1.08 7.15
C MET A 94 15.63 -0.46 8.48
N GLN A 95 15.71 -1.19 9.58
CA GLN A 95 15.27 -0.68 10.89
C GLN A 95 16.02 0.54 11.39
N PRO A 96 17.36 0.69 11.16
CA PRO A 96 18.06 1.93 11.49
C PRO A 96 17.53 3.15 10.74
N HIS A 97 16.87 2.96 9.60
CA HIS A 97 16.25 4.02 8.82
C HIS A 97 14.82 4.30 9.30
N ASN A 98 14.71 4.83 10.51
CA ASN A 98 13.43 5.09 11.16
C ASN A 98 12.86 6.46 10.73
N PHE A 99 11.97 6.47 9.74
CA PHE A 99 11.36 7.68 9.16
C PHE A 99 9.87 7.83 9.49
N GLY A 100 9.18 6.72 9.78
CA GLY A 100 7.73 6.71 10.05
C GLY A 100 7.40 6.71 11.54
N ASP A 101 6.14 7.02 11.85
CA ASP A 101 5.53 6.77 13.15
C ASP A 101 5.46 5.25 13.40
N SER A 102 5.49 4.84 14.66
CA SER A 102 5.37 3.43 15.06
C SER A 102 3.95 2.85 14.93
N HIS A 103 2.98 3.67 14.56
CA HIS A 103 1.61 3.23 14.33
C HIS A 103 1.41 2.89 12.85
N PHE A 104 0.81 1.73 12.60
CA PHE A 104 0.54 1.24 11.24
C PHE A 104 -0.86 0.62 11.18
N ASP A 105 -1.55 0.76 10.04
CA ASP A 105 -2.64 -0.12 9.66
C ASP A 105 -2.10 -1.16 8.69
N LEU A 106 -2.03 -2.43 9.14
CA LEU A 106 -1.52 -3.56 8.37
C LEU A 106 -2.68 -4.40 7.86
N GLN A 107 -2.68 -4.67 6.56
CA GLN A 107 -3.70 -5.49 5.93
C GLN A 107 -3.07 -6.61 5.11
N LEU A 108 -3.52 -7.82 5.37
CA LEU A 108 -3.13 -9.01 4.62
C LEU A 108 -4.31 -9.44 3.78
N MET A 109 -4.19 -9.26 2.49
CA MET A 109 -5.29 -9.34 1.55
C MET A 109 -5.01 -10.32 0.41
N THR A 110 -6.07 -10.80 -0.21
CA THR A 110 -6.03 -11.38 -1.54
C THR A 110 -6.77 -10.45 -2.48
N GLY A 111 -6.06 -9.93 -3.47
CA GLY A 111 -6.60 -9.00 -4.45
C GLY A 111 -7.25 -9.72 -5.64
N GLN A 112 -8.37 -9.20 -6.09
CA GLN A 112 -9.03 -9.57 -7.34
C GLN A 112 -9.21 -8.32 -8.19
N GLU A 113 -8.57 -8.28 -9.36
CA GLU A 113 -8.84 -7.24 -10.35
C GLU A 113 -10.22 -7.52 -10.97
N LEU A 114 -11.12 -6.54 -10.86
CA LEU A 114 -12.46 -6.60 -11.44
C LEU A 114 -12.52 -5.96 -12.82
N TYR A 115 -11.69 -4.95 -13.03
CA TYR A 115 -11.60 -4.20 -14.27
C TYR A 115 -10.26 -3.48 -14.37
N ALA A 116 -9.68 -3.42 -15.56
CA ALA A 116 -8.58 -2.53 -15.91
C ALA A 116 -8.75 -2.10 -17.37
N GLU A 117 -8.72 -0.79 -17.62
CA GLU A 117 -8.70 -0.25 -18.97
C GLU A 117 -7.39 -0.68 -19.66
N ASP A 118 -7.48 -1.12 -20.91
CA ASP A 118 -6.35 -1.64 -21.69
C ASP A 118 -5.53 -2.76 -20.99
N GLY A 119 -6.15 -3.45 -20.05
CA GLY A 119 -5.54 -4.55 -19.30
C GLY A 119 -4.51 -4.14 -18.26
N TYR A 120 -4.10 -2.86 -18.22
CA TYR A 120 -3.17 -2.32 -17.22
C TYR A 120 -3.31 -0.81 -17.11
N TYR A 121 -3.56 -0.33 -15.91
CA TYR A 121 -3.60 1.09 -15.64
C TYR A 121 -2.74 1.40 -14.39
N SER A 122 -1.82 2.33 -14.52
CA SER A 122 -0.91 2.75 -13.47
C SER A 122 -0.65 4.26 -13.55
N GLY A 123 -1.66 5.04 -13.31
CA GLY A 123 -1.52 6.50 -13.40
C GLY A 123 -2.65 7.21 -12.65
N GLY A 124 -2.69 8.51 -12.77
CA GLY A 124 -3.73 9.34 -12.20
C GLY A 124 -3.81 9.30 -10.68
N MET A 125 -5.04 9.30 -10.19
CA MET A 125 -5.35 9.25 -8.76
C MET A 125 -5.99 7.92 -8.40
N LYS A 126 -5.69 7.43 -7.22
CA LYS A 126 -6.24 6.21 -6.65
C LYS A 126 -7.07 6.55 -5.43
N LEU A 127 -8.35 6.22 -5.46
CA LEU A 127 -9.21 6.22 -4.28
C LEU A 127 -9.15 4.84 -3.64
N VAL A 128 -8.89 4.81 -2.34
CA VAL A 128 -8.81 3.58 -1.55
C VAL A 128 -9.84 3.68 -0.44
N HIS A 129 -10.68 2.65 -0.31
CA HIS A 129 -11.59 2.50 0.82
C HIS A 129 -11.12 1.36 1.72
N PHE A 130 -10.83 1.65 2.97
CA PHE A 130 -10.56 0.67 4.01
C PHE A 130 -11.88 0.31 4.68
N LEU A 131 -12.42 -0.86 4.34
CA LEU A 131 -13.78 -1.27 4.71
C LEU A 131 -13.77 -2.05 6.02
N HIS A 132 -14.26 -1.41 7.08
CA HIS A 132 -14.48 -2.07 8.37
C HIS A 132 -15.83 -2.80 8.33
N ARG A 133 -15.78 -4.11 8.59
CA ARG A 133 -16.97 -4.98 8.55
C ARG A 133 -17.92 -4.64 9.68
N ARG A 134 -19.21 -4.61 9.39
CA ARG A 134 -20.25 -4.52 10.43
C ARG A 134 -20.09 -5.67 11.44
N PRO A 135 -20.19 -5.39 12.75
CA PRO A 135 -19.96 -6.39 13.80
C PRO A 135 -21.02 -7.52 13.84
N ASP A 136 -22.19 -7.30 13.24
CA ASP A 136 -23.27 -8.28 13.14
C ASP A 136 -23.11 -9.28 11.98
N LEU A 137 -22.09 -9.10 11.12
CA LEU A 137 -21.84 -9.98 10.00
C LEU A 137 -20.64 -10.91 10.30
N SER A 138 -20.75 -12.15 9.88
CA SER A 138 -19.57 -13.01 9.72
C SER A 138 -18.68 -12.52 8.58
N LEU A 139 -17.44 -12.99 8.52
CA LEU A 139 -16.53 -12.64 7.42
C LEU A 139 -17.06 -13.13 6.05
N ASP A 140 -17.68 -14.31 6.03
CA ASP A 140 -18.23 -14.89 4.80
C ASP A 140 -19.45 -14.10 4.30
N GLU A 141 -20.34 -13.67 5.19
CA GLU A 141 -21.46 -12.80 4.86
C GLU A 141 -20.99 -11.45 4.32
N PHE A 142 -19.97 -10.87 4.98
CA PHE A 142 -19.33 -9.65 4.49
C PHE A 142 -18.78 -9.84 3.08
N LYS A 143 -17.97 -10.89 2.85
CA LYS A 143 -17.39 -11.18 1.54
C LYS A 143 -18.45 -11.40 0.45
N ALA A 144 -19.57 -12.04 0.79
CA ALA A 144 -20.67 -12.23 -0.14
C ALA A 144 -21.33 -10.89 -0.55
N LYS A 145 -21.61 -10.02 0.42
CA LYS A 145 -22.18 -8.69 0.18
C LYS A 145 -21.19 -7.77 -0.56
N TYR A 146 -19.92 -7.79 -0.20
CA TYR A 146 -18.87 -7.02 -0.87
C TYR A 146 -18.70 -7.46 -2.35
N ARG A 147 -18.80 -8.75 -2.63
CA ARG A 147 -18.80 -9.25 -4.00
C ARG A 147 -20.04 -8.78 -4.79
N ALA A 148 -21.22 -8.79 -4.18
CA ALA A 148 -22.43 -8.28 -4.81
C ALA A 148 -22.36 -6.76 -5.08
N HIS A 149 -21.69 -6.01 -4.19
CA HIS A 149 -21.44 -4.58 -4.38
C HIS A 149 -20.61 -4.26 -5.63
N ALA A 150 -19.74 -5.17 -6.06
CA ALA A 150 -18.88 -4.99 -7.24
C ALA A 150 -19.68 -4.67 -8.52
N GLU A 151 -20.86 -5.26 -8.71
CA GLU A 151 -21.69 -5.01 -9.89
C GLU A 151 -22.17 -3.55 -9.93
N LEU A 152 -22.63 -3.02 -8.80
CA LEU A 152 -23.02 -1.62 -8.69
C LEU A 152 -21.82 -0.69 -8.91
N LEU A 153 -20.70 -1.00 -8.29
CA LEU A 153 -19.46 -0.20 -8.39
C LEU A 153 -18.98 -0.11 -9.85
N LEU A 154 -18.97 -1.24 -10.56
CA LEU A 154 -18.57 -1.29 -11.97
C LEU A 154 -19.57 -0.54 -12.86
N ALA A 155 -20.87 -0.67 -12.61
CA ALA A 155 -21.89 0.05 -13.38
C ALA A 155 -21.78 1.57 -13.19
N GLU A 156 -21.60 2.03 -11.96
CA GLU A 156 -21.54 3.46 -11.61
C GLU A 156 -20.16 4.09 -11.86
N GLY A 157 -19.10 3.34 -11.86
CA GLY A 157 -17.74 3.80 -12.09
C GLY A 157 -17.25 3.59 -13.51
N VAL A 158 -17.10 2.32 -13.91
CA VAL A 158 -16.57 1.92 -15.21
C VAL A 158 -17.58 2.19 -16.33
N GLY A 159 -18.83 1.81 -16.12
CA GLY A 159 -19.90 2.02 -17.11
C GLY A 159 -20.15 3.48 -17.47
N ARG A 160 -19.72 4.41 -16.64
CA ARG A 160 -19.75 5.87 -16.89
C ARG A 160 -18.41 6.46 -17.32
N GLY A 161 -17.39 5.64 -17.52
CA GLY A 161 -16.08 6.07 -17.97
C GLY A 161 -15.27 6.88 -16.95
N LEU A 162 -15.60 6.80 -15.65
CA LEU A 162 -14.90 7.52 -14.58
C LEU A 162 -13.76 6.69 -13.99
N VAL A 163 -13.98 5.39 -13.79
CA VAL A 163 -13.02 4.47 -13.18
C VAL A 163 -12.23 3.76 -14.27
N ARG A 164 -10.91 3.84 -14.20
CA ARG A 164 -9.96 3.24 -15.14
C ARG A 164 -9.53 1.84 -14.72
N LYS A 165 -9.52 1.60 -13.42
CA LYS A 165 -9.19 0.30 -12.83
C LYS A 165 -9.91 0.12 -11.51
N CYS A 166 -10.34 -1.10 -11.22
CA CYS A 166 -10.99 -1.49 -9.97
C CYS A 166 -10.40 -2.80 -9.46
N VAL A 167 -9.93 -2.80 -8.20
CA VAL A 167 -9.43 -3.98 -7.51
C VAL A 167 -10.14 -4.12 -6.17
N HIS A 168 -10.71 -5.29 -5.94
CA HIS A 168 -11.22 -5.70 -4.65
C HIS A 168 -10.21 -6.56 -3.93
N ASN A 169 -9.82 -6.15 -2.73
CA ASN A 169 -8.98 -6.95 -1.85
C ASN A 169 -9.81 -7.40 -0.65
N THR A 170 -9.78 -8.68 -0.36
CA THR A 170 -10.46 -9.27 0.79
C THR A 170 -9.45 -9.82 1.78
N GLU A 171 -9.79 -9.70 3.05
CA GLU A 171 -9.00 -10.20 4.17
C GLU A 171 -8.57 -11.66 3.95
N THR A 172 -7.26 -11.89 4.07
CA THR A 172 -6.67 -13.21 4.15
C THR A 172 -6.30 -13.46 5.61
N GLN A 173 -6.93 -14.45 6.20
CA GLN A 173 -6.64 -14.80 7.60
C GLN A 173 -5.24 -15.40 7.68
N GLY A 174 -4.45 -14.87 8.59
CA GLY A 174 -3.12 -15.35 8.93
C GLY A 174 -2.92 -15.36 10.44
N ASP A 175 -1.88 -16.02 10.89
CA ASP A 175 -1.53 -16.06 12.30
C ASP A 175 -0.84 -14.74 12.70
N PRO A 176 -1.42 -13.90 13.56
CA PRO A 176 -0.78 -12.65 14.02
C PRO A 176 0.62 -12.86 14.60
N ARG A 177 0.91 -14.07 15.11
CA ARG A 177 2.22 -14.43 15.65
C ARG A 177 3.36 -14.37 14.63
N TYR A 178 3.05 -14.34 13.34
CA TYR A 178 4.06 -14.13 12.30
C TYR A 178 4.83 -12.82 12.50
N PHE A 179 4.20 -11.79 13.06
CA PHE A 179 4.83 -10.49 13.31
C PHE A 179 5.56 -10.36 14.65
N ASN A 180 5.48 -11.39 15.51
CA ASN A 180 6.19 -11.38 16.80
C ASN A 180 7.70 -11.23 16.57
N GLY A 181 8.32 -10.31 17.31
CA GLY A 181 9.74 -9.98 17.18
C GLY A 181 10.09 -9.12 15.95
N THR A 182 9.10 -8.62 15.22
CA THR A 182 9.29 -7.67 14.11
C THR A 182 8.86 -6.26 14.51
N LEU A 183 9.21 -5.27 13.68
CA LEU A 183 8.73 -3.89 13.87
C LEU A 183 7.20 -3.75 13.81
N PHE A 184 6.49 -4.73 13.29
CA PHE A 184 5.04 -4.74 13.13
C PHE A 184 4.30 -5.43 14.29
N GLU A 185 5.00 -5.92 15.31
CA GLU A 185 4.40 -6.63 16.44
C GLU A 185 3.32 -5.82 17.15
N LEU A 186 3.50 -4.50 17.23
CA LEU A 186 2.54 -3.58 17.85
C LEU A 186 1.44 -3.11 16.89
N GLY A 187 1.51 -3.45 15.61
CA GLY A 187 0.51 -3.09 14.61
C GLY A 187 -0.75 -3.95 14.69
N GLY A 188 -1.90 -3.34 14.46
CA GLY A 188 -3.14 -4.10 14.25
C GLY A 188 -3.12 -4.76 12.87
N VAL A 189 -3.22 -6.09 12.83
CA VAL A 189 -3.30 -6.84 11.56
C VAL A 189 -4.75 -7.11 11.21
N ASN A 190 -5.14 -6.83 9.96
CA ASN A 190 -6.49 -7.05 9.45
C ASN A 190 -7.58 -6.36 10.28
N ARG A 191 -7.37 -5.09 10.61
CA ARG A 191 -8.41 -4.25 11.19
C ARG A 191 -9.59 -4.06 10.24
N TYR A 192 -9.32 -4.08 8.93
CA TYR A 192 -10.30 -3.92 7.86
C TYR A 192 -10.48 -5.24 7.12
N SER A 193 -11.74 -5.61 6.86
CA SER A 193 -12.06 -6.89 6.20
C SER A 193 -11.96 -6.83 4.68
N ALA A 194 -11.88 -5.62 4.12
CA ALA A 194 -11.55 -5.41 2.71
C ALA A 194 -10.86 -4.06 2.48
N VAL A 195 -10.10 -3.98 1.38
CA VAL A 195 -9.58 -2.73 0.83
C VAL A 195 -9.99 -2.67 -0.64
N GLU A 196 -10.76 -1.65 -0.96
CA GLU A 196 -11.21 -1.37 -2.32
C GLU A 196 -10.33 -0.32 -2.95
N GLU A 197 -9.86 -0.57 -4.16
CA GLU A 197 -8.97 0.33 -4.86
C GLU A 197 -9.56 0.70 -6.21
N LEU A 198 -9.71 2.00 -6.46
CA LEU A 198 -10.27 2.58 -7.69
C LEU A 198 -9.29 3.59 -8.27
N TRP A 199 -8.98 3.48 -9.55
CA TRP A 199 -8.10 4.42 -10.25
C TRP A 199 -8.90 5.36 -11.14
N PHE A 200 -8.50 6.63 -11.14
CA PHE A 200 -9.11 7.74 -11.86
C PHE A 200 -8.03 8.54 -12.59
N ASP A 201 -8.40 9.34 -13.58
CA ASP A 201 -7.45 10.18 -14.30
C ASP A 201 -6.83 11.25 -13.38
N ASP A 202 -7.64 11.85 -12.51
CA ASP A 202 -7.22 12.91 -11.60
C ASP A 202 -8.14 12.99 -10.36
N VAL A 203 -7.89 13.97 -9.49
CA VAL A 203 -8.67 14.18 -8.26
C VAL A 203 -10.07 14.71 -8.53
N ASP A 204 -10.27 15.46 -9.63
CA ASP A 204 -11.58 15.97 -9.99
C ASP A 204 -12.52 14.83 -10.40
N ALA A 205 -12.01 13.81 -11.12
CA ALA A 205 -12.74 12.59 -11.43
C ALA A 205 -13.11 11.78 -10.16
N VAL A 206 -12.23 11.74 -9.14
CA VAL A 206 -12.56 11.18 -7.82
C VAL A 206 -13.73 11.93 -7.19
N TYR A 207 -13.67 13.27 -7.20
CA TYR A 207 -14.74 14.08 -6.61
C TYR A 207 -16.04 13.99 -7.41
N GLU A 208 -15.99 13.90 -8.72
CA GLU A 208 -17.16 13.68 -9.58
C GLU A 208 -17.79 12.31 -9.26
N PHE A 209 -16.96 11.26 -9.15
CA PHE A 209 -17.42 9.93 -8.77
C PHE A 209 -18.13 9.93 -7.42
N CYS A 210 -17.57 10.57 -6.42
CA CYS A 210 -18.12 10.63 -5.06
C CYS A 210 -19.26 11.63 -4.90
N GLY A 211 -19.36 12.66 -5.77
CA GLY A 211 -20.20 13.83 -5.57
C GLY A 211 -21.57 13.76 -6.23
N ASP A 212 -21.77 12.95 -7.26
CA ASP A 212 -23.09 12.79 -7.88
C ASP A 212 -24.13 12.29 -6.85
N PRO A 213 -25.23 13.02 -6.62
CA PRO A 213 -26.15 12.69 -5.52
C PRO A 213 -26.81 11.31 -5.65
N GLY A 214 -27.15 10.91 -6.87
CA GLY A 214 -27.80 9.61 -7.12
C GLY A 214 -26.84 8.44 -6.88
N ARG A 215 -25.65 8.52 -7.47
CA ARG A 215 -24.57 7.54 -7.28
C ARG A 215 -24.14 7.47 -5.82
N ARG A 216 -23.91 8.60 -5.18
CA ARG A 216 -23.55 8.69 -3.77
C ARG A 216 -24.57 8.00 -2.87
N ALA A 217 -25.87 8.22 -3.12
CA ALA A 217 -26.92 7.57 -2.35
C ALA A 217 -26.91 6.05 -2.56
N ALA A 218 -26.86 5.59 -3.80
CA ALA A 218 -26.85 4.16 -4.14
C ALA A 218 -25.62 3.44 -3.58
N LEU A 219 -24.42 4.03 -3.72
CA LEU A 219 -23.19 3.45 -3.16
C LEU A 219 -23.23 3.42 -1.64
N LYS A 220 -23.63 4.51 -0.97
CA LYS A 220 -23.74 4.54 0.50
C LYS A 220 -24.75 3.54 1.04
N GLU A 221 -25.89 3.38 0.40
CA GLU A 221 -26.86 2.35 0.76
C GLU A 221 -26.27 0.94 0.65
N SER A 222 -25.58 0.66 -0.44
CA SER A 222 -24.92 -0.63 -0.65
C SER A 222 -23.83 -0.88 0.41
N TYR A 223 -22.93 0.08 0.65
CA TYR A 223 -21.89 -0.05 1.69
C TYR A 223 -22.49 -0.25 3.09
N ALA A 224 -23.58 0.47 3.44
CA ALA A 224 -24.25 0.32 4.73
C ALA A 224 -24.77 -1.12 4.98
N GLY A 225 -24.92 -1.90 3.92
CA GLY A 225 -25.27 -3.31 4.00
C GLY A 225 -24.18 -4.20 4.58
N PHE A 226 -22.92 -3.76 4.60
CA PHE A 226 -21.78 -4.60 5.03
C PHE A 226 -20.64 -3.86 5.74
N ALA A 227 -20.49 -2.56 5.55
CA ALA A 227 -19.45 -1.74 6.17
C ALA A 227 -20.05 -0.83 7.26
N ASP A 228 -19.26 -0.47 8.25
CA ASP A 228 -19.68 0.40 9.35
C ASP A 228 -18.97 1.76 9.35
N ALA A 229 -19.22 2.57 10.38
CA ALA A 229 -18.73 3.92 10.52
C ALA A 229 -17.19 4.04 10.74
N GLN A 230 -16.49 2.92 10.98
CA GLN A 230 -15.03 2.90 11.09
C GLN A 230 -14.32 2.80 9.73
N THR A 231 -15.10 2.66 8.66
CA THR A 231 -14.60 2.71 7.28
C THR A 231 -14.06 4.10 6.95
N TYR A 232 -12.93 4.17 6.25
CA TYR A 232 -12.37 5.45 5.82
C TYR A 232 -11.87 5.42 4.36
N SER A 233 -11.70 6.59 3.79
CA SER A 233 -11.12 6.81 2.47
C SER A 233 -9.68 7.31 2.55
N MET A 234 -8.87 6.96 1.54
CA MET A 234 -7.57 7.55 1.25
C MET A 234 -7.51 7.87 -0.24
N VAL A 235 -6.98 9.03 -0.61
CA VAL A 235 -6.72 9.40 -2.01
C VAL A 235 -5.23 9.49 -2.20
N THR A 236 -4.69 8.78 -3.19
CA THR A 236 -3.25 8.66 -3.38
C THR A 236 -2.85 8.74 -4.85
N THR A 237 -1.60 9.10 -5.11
CA THR A 237 -0.92 8.75 -6.36
C THR A 237 -0.20 7.42 -6.18
N GLU A 238 -0.06 6.64 -7.24
CA GLU A 238 0.66 5.35 -7.23
C GLU A 238 2.01 5.46 -7.94
N ARG A 239 3.05 4.89 -7.33
CA ARG A 239 4.34 4.66 -7.97
C ARG A 239 4.70 3.18 -7.85
N VAL A 240 4.71 2.47 -8.95
CA VAL A 240 5.23 1.09 -9.01
C VAL A 240 6.76 1.14 -8.95
N VAL A 241 7.34 0.58 -7.89
CA VAL A 241 8.78 0.51 -7.69
C VAL A 241 9.37 -0.61 -8.55
N PHE A 242 8.76 -1.79 -8.49
CA PHE A 242 9.01 -2.90 -9.40
C PHE A 242 7.77 -3.79 -9.53
N ASP A 243 7.68 -4.47 -10.65
CA ASP A 243 6.62 -5.44 -10.95
C ASP A 243 7.24 -6.62 -11.71
N TRP A 244 7.23 -7.81 -11.12
CA TRP A 244 7.79 -9.02 -11.74
C TRP A 244 6.72 -10.07 -12.01
N VAL A 245 5.45 -9.70 -11.89
CA VAL A 245 4.32 -10.65 -12.01
C VAL A 245 3.28 -10.23 -13.02
N THR A 246 3.12 -8.94 -13.31
CA THR A 246 2.10 -8.49 -14.26
C THR A 246 2.57 -8.75 -15.70
N PRO A 247 1.89 -9.61 -16.47
CA PRO A 247 2.28 -9.90 -17.86
C PRO A 247 2.37 -8.63 -18.70
N GLY A 248 3.44 -8.51 -19.49
CA GLY A 248 3.68 -7.35 -20.35
C GLY A 248 4.24 -6.11 -19.64
N HIS A 249 4.33 -6.12 -18.32
CA HIS A 249 4.79 -4.98 -17.51
C HIS A 249 5.92 -5.36 -16.54
N ILE A 250 6.63 -6.42 -16.83
CA ILE A 250 7.72 -6.92 -15.99
C ILE A 250 8.87 -5.93 -15.96
N SER A 251 9.15 -5.39 -14.78
CA SER A 251 10.29 -4.49 -14.56
C SER A 251 11.61 -5.21 -14.77
N PRO A 252 12.64 -4.53 -15.30
CA PRO A 252 14.00 -5.07 -15.32
C PRO A 252 14.45 -5.37 -13.88
N ARG A 253 15.03 -6.54 -13.66
CA ARG A 253 15.68 -6.83 -12.38
C ARG A 253 16.94 -5.98 -12.25
N PRO A 254 17.21 -5.34 -11.10
CA PRO A 254 18.46 -4.63 -10.90
C PRO A 254 19.66 -5.53 -11.18
N ALA A 255 20.67 -4.99 -11.82
CA ALA A 255 21.90 -5.74 -12.16
C ALA A 255 22.59 -6.33 -10.92
N VAL A 256 22.49 -5.66 -9.78
CA VAL A 256 22.93 -6.10 -8.46
C VAL A 256 22.34 -7.46 -8.06
N LEU A 257 21.07 -7.71 -8.39
CA LEU A 257 20.41 -8.99 -8.11
C LEU A 257 20.90 -10.11 -9.02
N GLN A 258 21.36 -9.78 -10.21
CA GLN A 258 21.90 -10.76 -11.16
C GLN A 258 23.33 -11.16 -10.82
N ALA A 259 24.09 -10.26 -10.17
CA ALA A 259 25.48 -10.50 -9.80
C ALA A 259 25.67 -11.31 -8.51
N GLY A 260 24.61 -11.49 -7.70
CA GLY A 260 24.69 -12.29 -6.46
C GLY A 260 25.56 -11.70 -5.34
N THR A 261 26.02 -10.46 -5.47
CA THR A 261 26.91 -9.81 -4.51
C THR A 261 26.46 -8.40 -4.21
N LEU A 262 25.55 -8.29 -3.25
CA LEU A 262 25.06 -6.99 -2.78
C LEU A 262 26.19 -6.18 -2.14
N GLU A 263 27.06 -6.84 -1.35
CA GLU A 263 28.24 -6.24 -0.74
C GLU A 263 29.15 -5.61 -1.81
N ALA A 264 29.39 -6.28 -2.90
CA ALA A 264 30.20 -5.73 -3.99
C ALA A 264 29.56 -4.49 -4.66
N ALA A 265 28.24 -4.42 -4.67
CA ALA A 265 27.52 -3.25 -5.21
C ALA A 265 27.53 -2.07 -4.22
N ILE A 266 27.53 -2.35 -2.90
CA ILE A 266 27.59 -1.32 -1.85
C ILE A 266 29.03 -0.82 -1.70
N ASP A 267 30.00 -1.71 -1.66
CA ASP A 267 31.41 -1.38 -1.39
C ASP A 267 32.13 -0.83 -2.63
N GLY A 268 31.57 -1.08 -3.79
CA GLY A 268 32.50 -0.93 -4.87
C GLY A 268 32.28 0.18 -5.83
N GLN A 269 31.19 0.50 -6.31
CA GLN A 269 31.19 1.46 -7.42
C GLN A 269 29.82 1.77 -8.03
N GLY A 270 28.77 1.03 -7.69
CA GLY A 270 27.50 1.06 -8.41
C GLY A 270 26.57 2.21 -8.04
N TYR A 271 26.77 2.82 -6.89
CA TYR A 271 25.82 3.79 -6.33
C TYR A 271 26.32 5.23 -6.27
N SER A 272 27.12 5.64 -7.22
CA SER A 272 27.54 7.05 -7.35
C SER A 272 26.36 8.03 -7.55
N GLY A 273 25.18 7.54 -7.97
CA GLY A 273 23.96 8.33 -8.02
C GLY A 273 23.25 8.50 -6.65
N TRP A 274 23.69 7.78 -5.63
CA TRP A 274 23.13 7.80 -4.28
C TRP A 274 23.98 8.61 -3.30
N ASN A 275 24.97 9.35 -3.75
CA ASN A 275 25.73 10.29 -2.94
C ASN A 275 24.83 11.45 -2.49
N VAL A 276 23.86 11.15 -1.62
CA VAL A 276 23.27 12.14 -0.74
C VAL A 276 24.30 12.37 0.36
N PRO A 277 24.99 13.52 0.43
CA PRO A 277 26.02 13.77 1.42
C PRO A 277 25.48 13.51 2.83
N GLY A 278 26.14 12.64 3.59
CA GLY A 278 25.81 12.35 4.98
C GLY A 278 24.83 11.20 5.22
N TRP A 279 24.40 10.42 4.21
CA TRP A 279 23.53 9.27 4.44
C TRP A 279 24.18 8.19 5.33
N GLU A 280 25.49 7.93 5.15
CA GLU A 280 26.24 7.01 6.01
C GLU A 280 26.32 7.48 7.46
N GLN A 281 26.48 8.79 7.68
CA GLN A 281 26.48 9.37 9.02
C GLN A 281 25.10 9.23 9.69
N ARG A 282 24.01 9.37 8.94
CA ARG A 282 22.65 9.21 9.47
C ARG A 282 22.35 7.76 9.85
N ILE A 283 22.79 6.79 9.05
CA ILE A 283 22.67 5.37 9.41
C ILE A 283 23.46 5.06 10.68
N ARG A 284 24.66 5.61 10.85
CA ARG A 284 25.49 5.42 12.06
C ARG A 284 24.90 6.12 13.30
N GLN A 285 24.31 7.30 13.14
CA GLN A 285 23.67 8.04 14.24
C GLN A 285 22.40 7.35 14.75
N ASN A 286 21.63 6.71 13.87
CA ASN A 286 20.44 5.95 14.27
C ASN A 286 20.76 4.59 14.92
N ARG A 287 22.01 4.11 14.83
CA ARG A 287 22.48 2.91 15.56
C ARG A 287 22.85 3.19 17.02
N SER A 288 22.94 4.44 17.42
CA SER A 288 23.37 4.86 18.77
C SER A 288 22.23 5.42 19.63
N THR A 289 21.00 5.37 19.15
CA THR A 289 19.76 5.68 19.90
C THR A 289 18.84 4.48 19.93
#